data_7a72c91f33ee48809a7e85633a53ac17
#
_entry.id   7a72c91f33ee48809a7e85633a53ac17
#
_cell.length_a   1.000
_cell.length_b   1.000
_cell.length_c   1.000
_cell.angle_alpha   90.00
_cell.angle_beta   90.00
_cell.angle_gamma   90.00
#
_symmetry.space_group_name_H-M   'P 1'
#
loop_
_entity.id
_entity.type
_entity.pdbx_description
1 polymer ?
#
loop_
_entity_poly.entity_id
_entity_poly.type
_entity_poly.pdbx_seq_one_letter_code
_entity_poly.pdbx_strand_id
1 'polypeptide(L)'
;MRTSQGIEKLLHENYGRLAEEYGVKKLGLFGSYAKGLPTPNSDVDVIVEFEQPLGLKFIEFAEELERLLGRKVDVLTPEGLKGIRIRRVAEDIALSVVYV
;
A
#
# COMPACT_ATOMS: atom_id res chain seq x y z
N MET A 1 -14.57 -12.64 3.80
CA MET A 1 -13.46 -12.19 2.92
C MET A 1 -13.58 -10.69 2.70
N ARG A 2 -12.48 -9.95 2.85
CA ARG A 2 -12.52 -8.50 2.65
C ARG A 2 -12.53 -8.17 1.17
N THR A 3 -13.42 -7.26 0.78
CA THR A 3 -13.47 -6.73 -0.58
C THR A 3 -12.44 -5.62 -0.74
N SER A 4 -12.18 -5.18 -1.97
CA SER A 4 -11.31 -4.04 -2.22
C SER A 4 -11.83 -2.78 -1.53
N GLN A 5 -13.15 -2.58 -1.50
CA GLN A 5 -13.76 -1.45 -0.78
C GLN A 5 -13.54 -1.56 0.73
N GLY A 6 -13.62 -2.76 1.30
CA GLY A 6 -13.37 -2.98 2.71
C GLY A 6 -11.93 -2.68 3.10
N ILE A 7 -10.97 -3.09 2.28
CA ILE A 7 -9.54 -2.80 2.48
C ILE A 7 -9.28 -1.30 2.39
N GLU A 8 -9.83 -0.65 1.36
CA GLU A 8 -9.69 0.79 1.17
C GLU A 8 -10.26 1.57 2.36
N LYS A 9 -11.42 1.17 2.86
CA LYS A 9 -12.06 1.79 4.02
C LYS A 9 -11.20 1.65 5.27
N LEU A 10 -10.64 0.47 5.52
CA LEU A 10 -9.76 0.24 6.67
C LEU A 10 -8.53 1.14 6.62
N LEU A 11 -7.90 1.25 5.46
CA LEU A 11 -6.75 2.12 5.29
C LEU A 11 -7.12 3.58 5.49
N HIS A 12 -8.25 4.01 4.95
CA HIS A 12 -8.73 5.37 5.10
C HIS A 12 -9.01 5.72 6.56
N GLU A 13 -9.68 4.83 7.28
CA GLU A 13 -10.01 5.04 8.70
C GLU A 13 -8.76 5.10 9.58
N ASN A 14 -7.70 4.41 9.20
CA ASN A 14 -6.46 4.35 9.97
C ASN A 14 -5.36 5.27 9.45
N TYR A 15 -5.62 6.00 8.36
CA TYR A 15 -4.63 6.87 7.73
C TYR A 15 -4.06 7.88 8.71
N GLY A 16 -4.91 8.56 9.47
CA GLY A 16 -4.48 9.58 10.44
C GLY A 16 -3.50 9.02 11.48
N ARG A 17 -3.81 7.83 12.01
CA ARG A 17 -2.92 7.18 12.99
C ARG A 17 -1.60 6.75 12.34
N LEU A 18 -1.67 6.18 11.16
CA LEU A 18 -0.46 5.76 10.44
C LEU A 18 0.41 6.94 10.07
N ALA A 19 -0.21 8.05 9.65
CA ALA A 19 0.52 9.29 9.35
C ALA A 19 1.24 9.81 10.59
N GLU A 20 0.58 9.78 11.74
CA GLU A 20 1.15 10.26 12.99
C GLU A 20 2.28 9.35 13.49
N GLU A 21 2.08 8.03 13.47
CA GLU A 21 3.07 7.08 13.98
C GLU A 21 4.28 6.88 13.07
N TYR A 22 4.05 6.87 11.76
CA TYR A 22 5.08 6.50 10.79
C TYR A 22 5.44 7.61 9.82
N GLY A 23 4.77 8.75 9.90
CA GLY A 23 5.04 9.85 8.97
C GLY A 23 4.56 9.58 7.55
N VAL A 24 3.45 8.88 7.40
CA VAL A 24 2.87 8.58 6.08
C VAL A 24 2.35 9.87 5.45
N LYS A 25 2.83 10.18 4.25
CA LYS A 25 2.41 11.33 3.48
C LYS A 25 1.31 10.97 2.48
N LYS A 26 1.50 9.86 1.77
CA LYS A 26 0.50 9.33 0.84
C LYS A 26 0.42 7.82 0.97
N LEU A 27 -0.78 7.28 0.83
CA LEU A 27 -1.04 5.85 0.93
C LEU A 27 -2.06 5.48 -0.13
N GLY A 28 -1.79 4.45 -0.92
CA GLY A 28 -2.69 4.01 -1.95
C GLY A 28 -2.63 2.51 -2.19
N LEU A 29 -3.65 2.00 -2.86
CA LEU A 29 -3.73 0.61 -3.30
C LEU A 29 -3.41 0.52 -4.78
N PHE A 30 -2.74 -0.56 -5.17
CA PHE A 30 -2.56 -0.86 -6.59
C PHE A 30 -2.72 -2.37 -6.79
N GLY A 31 -2.55 -2.83 -8.02
CA GLY A 31 -2.70 -4.25 -8.35
C GLY A 31 -4.16 -4.70 -8.32
N SER A 32 -4.40 -5.96 -7.92
CA SER A 32 -5.73 -6.57 -7.98
C SER A 32 -6.76 -5.85 -7.11
N TYR A 33 -6.37 -5.36 -5.94
CA TYR A 33 -7.30 -4.65 -5.06
C TYR A 33 -7.71 -3.28 -5.63
N ALA A 34 -6.79 -2.57 -6.27
CA ALA A 34 -7.13 -1.30 -6.94
C ALA A 34 -8.05 -1.51 -8.13
N LYS A 35 -7.91 -2.63 -8.81
CA LYS A 35 -8.74 -2.97 -9.98
C LYS A 35 -10.09 -3.60 -9.60
N GLY A 36 -10.32 -3.84 -8.31
CA GLY A 36 -11.56 -4.46 -7.84
C GLY A 36 -11.68 -5.94 -8.17
N LEU A 37 -10.57 -6.62 -8.44
CA LEU A 37 -10.54 -8.03 -8.85
C LEU A 37 -9.70 -8.90 -7.92
N PRO A 38 -9.80 -8.75 -6.58
CA PRO A 38 -9.01 -9.60 -5.68
C PRO A 38 -9.52 -11.03 -5.68
N THR A 39 -8.59 -11.99 -5.54
CA THR A 39 -8.90 -13.38 -5.29
C THR A 39 -8.66 -13.71 -3.82
N PRO A 40 -9.13 -14.85 -3.30
CA PRO A 40 -8.87 -15.24 -1.91
C PRO A 40 -7.38 -15.29 -1.55
N ASN A 41 -6.52 -15.52 -2.54
CA ASN A 41 -5.08 -15.62 -2.34
C ASN A 41 -4.31 -14.37 -2.76
N SER A 42 -5.00 -13.29 -3.13
CA SER A 42 -4.34 -12.05 -3.53
C SER A 42 -3.67 -11.37 -2.35
N ASP A 43 -2.41 -10.98 -2.52
CA ASP A 43 -1.75 -10.09 -1.57
C ASP A 43 -2.30 -8.67 -1.78
N VAL A 44 -2.24 -7.86 -0.73
CA VAL A 44 -2.62 -6.46 -0.82
C VAL A 44 -1.38 -5.68 -1.25
N ASP A 45 -1.47 -5.02 -2.40
CA ASP A 45 -0.37 -4.21 -2.92
C ASP A 45 -0.61 -2.75 -2.55
N VAL A 46 0.31 -2.18 -1.79
CA VAL A 46 0.19 -0.83 -1.23
C VAL A 46 1.39 0.00 -1.67
N ILE A 47 1.12 1.21 -2.14
CA ILE A 47 2.18 2.20 -2.36
C ILE A 47 2.08 3.25 -1.27
N VAL A 48 3.21 3.59 -0.65
CA VAL A 48 3.25 4.54 0.45
C VAL A 48 4.42 5.51 0.27
N GLU A 49 4.16 6.79 0.51
CA GLU A 49 5.18 7.82 0.56
C GLU A 49 5.27 8.33 1.98
N PHE A 50 6.49 8.42 2.52
CA PHE A 50 6.75 8.90 3.87
C PHE A 50 7.35 10.30 3.83
N GLU A 51 7.10 11.08 4.89
CA GLU A 51 7.73 12.40 5.06
C GLU A 51 9.24 12.29 5.17
N GLN A 52 9.73 11.22 5.83
CA GLN A 52 11.15 10.94 6.02
C GLN A 52 11.39 9.43 5.93
N PRO A 53 12.61 9.01 5.55
CA PRO A 53 12.93 7.58 5.53
C PRO A 53 12.72 6.94 6.91
N LEU A 54 12.11 5.76 6.95
CA LEU A 54 11.80 5.06 8.21
C LEU A 54 12.93 4.17 8.71
N GLY A 55 13.85 3.75 7.85
CA GLY A 55 14.85 2.78 8.23
C GLY A 55 14.20 1.46 8.67
N LEU A 56 14.57 0.95 9.85
CA LEU A 56 14.01 -0.30 10.36
C LEU A 56 12.51 -0.22 10.70
N LYS A 57 11.99 0.95 10.94
CA LYS A 57 10.56 1.15 11.18
C LYS A 57 9.70 0.77 9.98
N PHE A 58 10.27 0.69 8.80
CA PHE A 58 9.56 0.26 7.60
C PHE A 58 9.02 -1.17 7.78
N ILE A 59 9.80 -2.05 8.41
CA ILE A 59 9.37 -3.42 8.69
C ILE A 59 8.19 -3.42 9.65
N GLU A 60 8.24 -2.60 10.71
CA GLU A 60 7.13 -2.45 11.66
C GLU A 60 5.87 -1.95 10.96
N PHE A 61 6.02 -0.99 10.05
CA PHE A 61 4.90 -0.46 9.27
C PHE A 61 4.24 -1.55 8.43
N ALA A 62 5.04 -2.36 7.72
CA ALA A 62 4.52 -3.44 6.90
C ALA A 62 3.77 -4.48 7.76
N GLU A 63 4.33 -4.85 8.90
CA GLU A 63 3.69 -5.79 9.83
C GLU A 63 2.38 -5.22 10.39
N GLU A 64 2.35 -3.93 10.69
CA GLU A 64 1.15 -3.25 11.17
C GLU A 64 0.04 -3.32 10.14
N LEU A 65 0.35 -3.07 8.87
CA LEU A 65 -0.62 -3.19 7.79
C LEU A 65 -1.13 -4.62 7.64
N GLU A 66 -0.27 -5.61 7.77
CA GLU A 66 -0.68 -7.01 7.70
C GLU A 66 -1.64 -7.37 8.82
N ARG A 67 -1.38 -6.90 10.04
CA ARG A 67 -2.29 -7.10 11.17
C ARG A 67 -3.62 -6.41 10.95
N LEU A 68 -3.58 -5.16 10.48
CA LEU A 68 -4.76 -4.35 10.27
C LEU A 68 -5.67 -4.96 9.21
N LEU A 69 -5.09 -5.43 8.11
CA LEU A 69 -5.85 -5.93 6.98
C LEU A 69 -6.12 -7.43 7.05
N GLY A 70 -5.42 -8.15 7.93
CA GLY A 70 -5.56 -9.59 8.08
C GLY A 70 -5.09 -10.37 6.86
N ARG A 71 -4.18 -9.80 6.07
CA ARG A 71 -3.65 -10.39 4.85
C ARG A 71 -2.20 -9.99 4.66
N LYS A 72 -1.50 -10.75 3.83
CA LYS A 72 -0.14 -10.39 3.44
C LYS A 72 -0.17 -9.11 2.61
N VAL A 73 0.75 -8.19 2.91
CA VAL A 73 0.82 -6.88 2.26
C VAL A 73 2.19 -6.69 1.64
N ASP A 74 2.19 -6.32 0.36
CA ASP A 74 3.41 -5.90 -0.34
C ASP A 74 3.45 -4.38 -0.34
N VAL A 75 4.47 -3.80 0.29
CA VAL A 75 4.60 -2.35 0.42
C VAL A 75 5.64 -1.84 -0.57
N LEU A 76 5.23 -0.91 -1.42
CA LEU A 76 6.09 -0.27 -2.41
C LEU A 76 6.18 1.21 -2.10
N THR A 77 7.38 1.79 -2.25
CA THR A 77 7.61 3.24 -2.13
C THR A 77 7.82 3.83 -3.52
N PRO A 78 7.70 5.17 -3.68
CA PRO A 78 8.02 5.81 -4.95
C PRO A 78 9.45 5.54 -5.41
N GLU A 79 10.43 5.46 -4.49
CA GLU A 79 11.80 5.08 -4.83
C GLU A 79 11.87 3.66 -5.35
N GLY A 80 11.14 2.74 -4.73
CA GLY A 80 11.06 1.36 -5.20
C GLY A 80 10.43 1.28 -6.58
N LEU A 81 9.40 2.09 -6.83
CA LEU A 81 8.75 2.17 -8.13
C LEU A 81 9.74 2.63 -9.21
N LYS A 82 10.56 3.64 -8.91
CA LYS A 82 11.58 4.14 -9.83
C LYS A 82 12.65 3.09 -10.13
N GLY A 83 12.87 2.15 -9.22
CA GLY A 83 13.81 1.06 -9.39
C GLY A 83 13.33 -0.07 -10.30
N ILE A 84 12.07 -0.06 -10.72
CA ILE A 84 11.53 -1.07 -11.61
C ILE A 84 12.10 -0.84 -13.01
N ARG A 85 12.83 -1.85 -13.53
CA ARG A 85 13.53 -1.73 -14.80
C ARG A 85 12.60 -1.65 -16.01
N ILE A 86 11.43 -2.29 -15.91
CA ILE A 86 10.47 -2.30 -17.00
C ILE A 86 9.58 -1.08 -16.83
N ARG A 87 9.88 -0.03 -17.58
CA ARG A 87 9.19 1.24 -17.53
C ARG A 87 7.66 1.11 -17.67
N ARG A 88 7.22 0.21 -18.55
CA ARG A 88 5.81 -0.03 -18.80
C ARG A 88 5.08 -0.53 -17.55
N VAL A 89 5.71 -1.41 -16.78
CA VAL A 89 5.14 -1.92 -15.52
C VAL A 89 5.05 -0.81 -14.48
N ALA A 90 6.11 0.00 -14.37
CA ALA A 90 6.12 1.14 -13.44
C ALA A 90 5.01 2.15 -13.78
N GLU A 91 4.82 2.44 -15.06
CA GLU A 91 3.76 3.35 -15.52
C GLU A 91 2.38 2.78 -15.24
N ASP A 92 2.15 1.48 -15.47
CA ASP A 92 0.89 0.82 -15.17
C ASP A 92 0.56 0.89 -13.68
N ILE A 93 1.54 0.65 -12.81
CA ILE A 93 1.35 0.76 -11.36
C ILE A 93 0.97 2.19 -11.01
N ALA A 94 1.72 3.17 -11.52
CA ALA A 94 1.49 4.58 -11.20
C ALA A 94 0.09 5.06 -11.64
N LEU A 95 -0.40 4.58 -12.78
CA LEU A 95 -1.70 4.97 -13.32
C LEU A 95 -2.87 4.26 -12.63
N SER A 96 -2.63 3.10 -12.03
CA SER A 96 -3.70 2.30 -11.42
C SER A 96 -3.82 2.48 -9.90
N VAL A 97 -3.03 3.34 -9.30
CA VAL A 97 -3.08 3.56 -7.84
C VAL A 97 -4.37 4.27 -7.44
N VAL A 98 -5.03 3.72 -6.42
CA VAL A 98 -6.19 4.34 -5.79
C VAL A 98 -5.73 4.86 -4.42
N TYR A 99 -5.62 6.17 -4.26
CA TYR A 99 -5.18 6.78 -3.01
C TYR A 99 -6.32 6.83 -1.99
N VAL A 100 -5.97 6.62 -0.74
CA VAL A 100 -6.92 6.69 0.37
C VAL A 100 -6.80 7.98 1.17
#